data_8e9c81b4b97ce94cdaf7438f33fb907a
#
_entry.id   8e9c81b4b97ce94cdaf7438f33fb907a
#
_cell.length_a   1.000
_cell.length_b   1.000
_cell.length_c   1.000
_cell.angle_alpha   90.00
_cell.angle_beta   90.00
_cell.angle_gamma   90.00
#
_symmetry.space_group_name_H-M   'P 1'
#
loop_
_entity.id
_entity.type
_entity.pdbx_description
1 polymer ?
#
loop_
_entity_poly.entity_id
_entity_poly.type
_entity_poly.pdbx_seq_one_letter_code
_entity_poly.pdbx_strand_id
1 'polypeptide(L)'
;MEFFESSDEHREVMSNVSRFESMVANHKNYYFDCEEFQDIIEYYILKSDFNQAKNVVEYSLNLHPTSIDLKILKTQVLIGFSKYKEALDLVEEIELYEPNNMDLILVKGTVLSKLKMSDRAIACFKRCVGHSEYIDEVYHFIASEYQRKHEYEDSIRYFKLCLQSNPENEAALYELNMCFECTNNYVEAISFYSGLIDEAPYSESLWFNLAGAYARQEEWLKAIECYDFVLAINPKFASAYFNKANALVSKGEFESAIKVYKESFEHENPTFVTYTYVGECYERLKKYEKGILFYKKAICENEDYAEAWLGIAICQDGLRLSNEAYASITKAIELDDHNSDYWYTASEIEERLGYIDDSLASMKKAVELDQNDIPLNLDYLLLLDRHFSPSLVDKAIDESTDRFPGSSVLLYFKTAFLLKHGRYQQAYQCFELALTIDYQSHEKVFTYYPNAKDNQNLLELIDLYRD
;
A
#
# COMPACT_ATOMS: atom_id res chain seq x y z
N MET A 1 9.11 9.62 23.99
CA MET A 1 10.33 10.30 24.46
C MET A 1 10.05 11.47 25.42
N GLU A 2 8.79 11.75 25.73
CA GLU A 2 8.33 12.87 26.57
C GLU A 2 7.89 12.49 27.97
N PHE A 3 8.01 11.22 28.39
CA PHE A 3 7.46 10.76 29.68
C PHE A 3 8.25 11.19 30.93
N PHE A 4 9.43 11.78 30.81
CA PHE A 4 10.32 12.05 31.95
C PHE A 4 10.76 13.52 32.13
N GLU A 5 10.30 14.48 31.36
CA GLU A 5 10.89 15.84 31.42
C GLU A 5 10.36 16.79 32.52
N SER A 6 9.36 16.40 33.30
CA SER A 6 8.73 17.32 34.27
C SER A 6 8.33 16.78 35.65
N SER A 7 8.68 15.54 36.03
CA SER A 7 8.34 14.99 37.35
C SER A 7 9.52 15.01 38.33
N ASP A 8 9.20 15.10 39.62
CA ASP A 8 10.21 14.94 40.71
C ASP A 8 10.89 13.56 40.64
N GLU A 9 10.20 12.52 40.14
CA GLU A 9 10.74 11.18 39.87
C GLU A 9 11.91 11.20 38.90
N HIS A 10 11.82 11.93 37.78
CA HIS A 10 12.94 12.01 36.85
C HIS A 10 14.20 12.64 37.47
N ARG A 11 14.03 13.63 38.37
CA ARG A 11 15.16 14.22 39.07
C ARG A 11 15.78 13.24 40.05
N GLU A 12 14.99 12.38 40.66
CA GLU A 12 15.44 11.36 41.60
C GLU A 12 16.24 10.27 40.85
N VAL A 13 15.73 9.74 39.75
CA VAL A 13 16.42 8.78 38.88
C VAL A 13 17.76 9.36 38.41
N MET A 14 17.79 10.61 37.88
CA MET A 14 19.02 11.26 37.43
C MET A 14 20.01 11.49 38.57
N SER A 15 19.53 11.74 39.78
CA SER A 15 20.36 11.83 41.00
C SER A 15 21.01 10.48 41.32
N ASN A 16 20.23 9.39 41.24
CA ASN A 16 20.70 8.03 41.51
C ASN A 16 21.73 7.62 40.46
N VAL A 17 21.51 7.89 39.18
CA VAL A 17 22.46 7.65 38.09
C VAL A 17 23.75 8.40 38.34
N SER A 18 23.71 9.72 38.57
CA SER A 18 24.90 10.54 38.82
C SER A 18 25.69 10.09 40.05
N ARG A 19 24.97 9.66 41.11
CA ARG A 19 25.56 9.13 42.33
C ARG A 19 26.30 7.80 42.06
N PHE A 20 25.72 6.92 41.23
CA PHE A 20 26.32 5.65 40.82
C PHE A 20 27.53 5.87 39.94
N GLU A 21 27.46 6.73 38.93
CA GLU A 21 28.57 7.07 38.04
C GLU A 21 29.75 7.68 38.86
N SER A 22 29.42 8.56 39.80
CA SER A 22 30.40 9.17 40.68
C SER A 22 31.09 8.12 41.61
N MET A 23 30.32 7.12 42.06
CA MET A 23 30.85 6.00 42.83
C MET A 23 31.87 5.18 42.03
N VAL A 24 31.52 4.85 40.80
CA VAL A 24 32.37 4.07 39.90
C VAL A 24 33.65 4.85 39.54
N ALA A 25 33.49 6.13 39.15
CA ALA A 25 34.62 6.98 38.73
C ALA A 25 35.61 7.25 39.85
N ASN A 26 35.16 7.37 41.09
CA ASN A 26 36.02 7.72 42.25
C ASN A 26 36.42 6.52 43.10
N HIS A 27 36.09 5.30 42.70
CA HIS A 27 36.32 4.07 43.46
C HIS A 27 35.83 4.15 44.91
N LYS A 28 34.67 4.80 45.13
CA LYS A 28 34.01 4.92 46.43
C LYS A 28 32.86 3.91 46.56
N ASN A 29 32.53 3.51 47.78
CA ASN A 29 31.41 2.65 48.00
C ASN A 29 30.24 3.52 48.54
N TYR A 30 29.15 3.59 47.78
CA TYR A 30 27.87 4.12 48.25
C TYR A 30 26.88 2.97 48.40
N TYR A 31 25.96 3.13 49.34
CA TYR A 31 24.86 2.19 49.45
C TYR A 31 23.75 2.61 48.55
N PHE A 32 23.16 1.62 47.85
CA PHE A 32 21.95 1.72 47.05
C PHE A 32 21.05 0.57 47.50
N ASP A 33 19.75 0.84 47.63
CA ASP A 33 18.77 -0.19 47.76
C ASP A 33 18.34 -0.82 46.43
N CYS A 34 17.36 -1.75 46.46
CA CYS A 34 16.92 -2.43 45.25
C CYS A 34 16.18 -1.49 44.29
N GLU A 35 15.37 -0.57 44.81
CA GLU A 35 14.58 0.37 44.00
C GLU A 35 15.50 1.36 43.28
N GLU A 36 16.48 1.93 43.96
CA GLU A 36 17.48 2.81 43.36
C GLU A 36 18.29 2.12 42.24
N PHE A 37 18.59 0.82 42.41
CA PHE A 37 19.24 0.06 41.34
C PHE A 37 18.31 -0.21 40.15
N GLN A 38 17.01 -0.47 40.41
CA GLN A 38 16.01 -0.63 39.35
C GLN A 38 15.96 0.63 38.49
N ASP A 39 15.79 1.79 39.10
CA ASP A 39 15.77 3.09 38.42
C ASP A 39 16.99 3.29 37.50
N ILE A 40 18.18 3.00 38.02
CA ILE A 40 19.44 3.17 37.29
C ILE A 40 19.50 2.21 36.10
N ILE A 41 19.09 0.94 36.28
CA ILE A 41 19.14 -0.06 35.22
C ILE A 41 18.13 0.29 34.13
N GLU A 42 16.89 0.65 34.50
CA GLU A 42 15.83 1.05 33.56
C GLU A 42 16.22 2.29 32.77
N TYR A 43 16.83 3.29 33.42
CA TYR A 43 17.38 4.45 32.72
C TYR A 43 18.34 4.06 31.60
N TYR A 44 19.29 3.15 31.86
CA TYR A 44 20.24 2.73 30.83
C TYR A 44 19.58 1.85 29.76
N ILE A 45 18.59 1.03 30.10
CA ILE A 45 17.79 0.26 29.12
C ILE A 45 17.04 1.20 28.19
N LEU A 46 16.37 2.22 28.72
CA LEU A 46 15.65 3.24 27.93
C LEU A 46 16.58 4.02 26.99
N LYS A 47 17.81 4.28 27.44
CA LYS A 47 18.87 4.89 26.62
C LYS A 47 19.51 3.89 25.62
N SER A 48 19.09 2.64 25.63
CA SER A 48 19.71 1.56 24.84
C SER A 48 21.19 1.34 25.14
N ASP A 49 21.69 1.82 26.31
CA ASP A 49 23.05 1.55 26.77
C ASP A 49 23.09 0.26 27.59
N PHE A 50 22.95 -0.85 26.90
CA PHE A 50 22.93 -2.17 27.50
C PHE A 50 24.27 -2.56 28.17
N ASN A 51 25.39 -1.92 27.79
CA ASN A 51 26.67 -2.17 28.45
C ASN A 51 26.68 -1.59 29.87
N GLN A 52 26.23 -0.36 30.05
CA GLN A 52 26.11 0.22 31.38
C GLN A 52 25.01 -0.50 32.19
N ALA A 53 23.84 -0.76 31.60
CA ALA A 53 22.80 -1.55 32.25
C ALA A 53 23.34 -2.90 32.79
N LYS A 54 24.12 -3.62 32.00
CA LYS A 54 24.77 -4.87 32.40
C LYS A 54 25.70 -4.69 33.60
N ASN A 55 26.55 -3.67 33.57
CA ASN A 55 27.47 -3.40 34.68
C ASN A 55 26.73 -3.13 35.99
N VAL A 56 25.64 -2.35 35.93
CA VAL A 56 24.80 -2.05 37.11
C VAL A 56 24.13 -3.30 37.59
N VAL A 57 23.51 -4.10 36.72
CA VAL A 57 22.84 -5.36 37.06
C VAL A 57 23.81 -6.34 37.72
N GLU A 58 25.01 -6.52 37.19
CA GLU A 58 26.00 -7.43 37.77
C GLU A 58 26.44 -6.94 39.16
N TYR A 59 26.66 -5.63 39.32
CA TYR A 59 26.98 -5.04 40.61
C TYR A 59 25.86 -5.17 41.61
N SER A 60 24.62 -4.84 41.24
CA SER A 60 23.44 -4.90 42.11
C SER A 60 23.14 -6.33 42.58
N LEU A 61 23.23 -7.32 41.68
CA LEU A 61 23.00 -8.72 42.02
C LEU A 61 24.09 -9.31 42.93
N ASN A 62 25.31 -8.76 42.96
CA ASN A 62 26.31 -9.14 43.95
C ASN A 62 25.95 -8.66 45.35
N LEU A 63 25.20 -7.53 45.46
CA LEU A 63 24.75 -7.01 46.75
C LEU A 63 23.38 -7.59 47.13
N HIS A 64 22.52 -7.81 46.17
CA HIS A 64 21.12 -8.29 46.36
C HIS A 64 20.87 -9.56 45.53
N PRO A 65 21.50 -10.71 45.81
CA PRO A 65 21.48 -11.89 44.95
C PRO A 65 20.11 -12.58 44.86
N THR A 66 19.22 -12.29 45.79
CA THR A 66 17.87 -12.89 45.85
C THR A 66 16.78 -12.00 45.31
N SER A 67 17.10 -10.76 44.88
CA SER A 67 16.12 -9.85 44.30
C SER A 67 15.63 -10.39 42.97
N ILE A 68 14.32 -10.61 42.86
CA ILE A 68 13.65 -11.10 41.66
C ILE A 68 13.57 -9.98 40.64
N ASP A 69 13.25 -8.75 41.04
CA ASP A 69 13.13 -7.60 40.16
C ASP A 69 14.46 -7.30 39.43
N LEU A 70 15.58 -7.34 40.14
CA LEU A 70 16.92 -7.21 39.52
C LEU A 70 17.22 -8.35 38.55
N LYS A 71 16.75 -9.57 38.78
CA LYS A 71 16.89 -10.69 37.84
C LYS A 71 15.98 -10.50 36.64
N ILE A 72 14.79 -9.96 36.79
CA ILE A 72 13.89 -9.59 35.66
C ILE A 72 14.57 -8.55 34.79
N LEU A 73 15.13 -7.49 35.37
CA LEU A 73 15.91 -6.48 34.65
C LEU A 73 17.14 -7.06 33.93
N LYS A 74 17.83 -8.04 34.58
CA LYS A 74 18.90 -8.79 33.89
C LYS A 74 18.39 -9.48 32.64
N THR A 75 17.19 -10.03 32.68
CA THR A 75 16.59 -10.67 31.51
C THR A 75 16.35 -9.65 30.40
N GLN A 76 15.86 -8.44 30.72
CA GLN A 76 15.68 -7.36 29.74
C GLN A 76 17.02 -6.93 29.13
N VAL A 77 18.08 -6.83 29.92
CA VAL A 77 19.43 -6.55 29.42
C VAL A 77 19.94 -7.66 28.48
N LEU A 78 19.68 -8.93 28.80
CA LEU A 78 19.99 -10.06 27.91
C LEU A 78 19.22 -9.99 26.59
N ILE A 79 17.96 -9.56 26.61
CA ILE A 79 17.15 -9.28 25.41
C ILE A 79 17.83 -8.19 24.56
N GLY A 80 18.28 -7.10 25.19
CA GLY A 80 18.98 -6.02 24.52
C GLY A 80 20.28 -6.48 23.80
N PHE A 81 20.96 -7.45 24.38
CA PHE A 81 22.11 -8.11 23.72
C PHE A 81 21.72 -9.23 22.74
N SER A 82 20.44 -9.43 22.45
CA SER A 82 19.91 -10.52 21.61
C SER A 82 20.25 -11.94 22.11
N LYS A 83 20.55 -12.08 23.39
CA LYS A 83 20.86 -13.35 24.06
C LYS A 83 19.61 -14.07 24.56
N TYR A 84 18.66 -14.29 23.62
CA TYR A 84 17.30 -14.75 23.94
C TYR A 84 17.24 -16.11 24.61
N LYS A 85 18.20 -17.04 24.35
CA LYS A 85 18.23 -18.34 24.99
C LYS A 85 18.62 -18.23 26.47
N GLU A 86 19.73 -17.46 26.75
CA GLU A 86 20.17 -17.18 28.12
C GLU A 86 19.05 -16.46 28.92
N ALA A 87 18.32 -15.53 28.25
CA ALA A 87 17.19 -14.84 28.82
C ALA A 87 16.04 -15.81 29.18
N LEU A 88 15.72 -16.76 28.31
CA LEU A 88 14.66 -17.75 28.54
C LEU A 88 15.02 -18.67 29.73
N ASP A 89 16.27 -19.17 29.76
CA ASP A 89 16.74 -20.04 30.83
C ASP A 89 16.61 -19.33 32.20
N LEU A 90 17.00 -18.04 32.26
CA LEU A 90 16.89 -17.24 33.49
C LEU A 90 15.42 -17.01 33.90
N VAL A 91 14.55 -16.70 32.96
CA VAL A 91 13.11 -16.53 33.23
C VAL A 91 12.49 -17.82 33.74
N GLU A 92 12.81 -18.97 33.12
CA GLU A 92 12.29 -20.28 33.55
C GLU A 92 12.82 -20.66 34.93
N GLU A 93 14.04 -20.25 35.30
CA GLU A 93 14.55 -20.40 36.66
C GLU A 93 13.74 -19.57 37.70
N ILE A 94 13.46 -18.29 37.40
CA ILE A 94 12.75 -17.39 38.27
C ILE A 94 11.28 -17.86 38.45
N GLU A 95 10.66 -18.32 37.35
CA GLU A 95 9.26 -18.78 37.35
C GLU A 95 9.01 -19.96 38.33
N LEU A 96 10.03 -20.75 38.64
CA LEU A 96 9.92 -21.82 39.65
C LEU A 96 9.64 -21.28 41.05
N TYR A 97 10.06 -20.06 41.33
CA TYR A 97 9.86 -19.42 42.64
C TYR A 97 8.66 -18.49 42.67
N GLU A 98 8.39 -17.80 41.53
CA GLU A 98 7.25 -16.87 41.41
C GLU A 98 6.44 -17.13 40.13
N PRO A 99 5.65 -18.20 40.08
CA PRO A 99 4.93 -18.60 38.90
C PRO A 99 3.78 -17.66 38.48
N ASN A 100 3.39 -16.74 39.35
CA ASN A 100 2.29 -15.79 39.10
C ASN A 100 2.75 -14.33 39.07
N ASN A 101 4.05 -14.08 38.98
CA ASN A 101 4.58 -12.73 38.76
C ASN A 101 4.28 -12.28 37.36
N MET A 102 3.45 -11.24 37.18
CA MET A 102 2.97 -10.80 35.85
C MET A 102 4.04 -10.17 35.03
N ASP A 103 4.96 -9.41 35.62
CA ASP A 103 6.11 -8.78 34.92
C ASP A 103 7.03 -9.84 34.35
N LEU A 104 7.31 -10.89 35.14
CA LEU A 104 8.09 -12.04 34.68
C LEU A 104 7.41 -12.75 33.50
N ILE A 105 6.08 -12.93 33.56
CA ILE A 105 5.32 -13.58 32.48
C ILE A 105 5.34 -12.72 31.22
N LEU A 106 5.23 -11.40 31.37
CA LEU A 106 5.30 -10.45 30.25
C LEU A 106 6.69 -10.51 29.59
N VAL A 107 7.75 -10.47 30.39
CA VAL A 107 9.13 -10.61 29.91
C VAL A 107 9.36 -11.97 29.24
N LYS A 108 8.81 -13.06 29.80
CA LYS A 108 8.83 -14.38 29.19
C LYS A 108 8.16 -14.39 27.80
N GLY A 109 6.99 -13.77 27.70
CA GLY A 109 6.29 -13.60 26.43
C GLY A 109 7.15 -12.88 25.39
N THR A 110 7.79 -11.79 25.81
CA THR A 110 8.68 -11.01 24.95
C THR A 110 9.89 -11.83 24.46
N VAL A 111 10.52 -12.60 25.36
CA VAL A 111 11.64 -13.50 24.98
C VAL A 111 11.20 -14.55 23.98
N LEU A 112 10.04 -15.19 24.23
CA LEU A 112 9.46 -16.19 23.33
C LEU A 112 9.11 -15.61 21.96
N SER A 113 8.60 -14.37 21.93
CA SER A 113 8.35 -13.60 20.71
C SER A 113 9.65 -13.42 19.88
N LYS A 114 10.73 -12.99 20.53
CA LYS A 114 12.04 -12.84 19.88
C LYS A 114 12.62 -14.17 19.38
N LEU A 115 12.31 -15.27 20.04
CA LEU A 115 12.64 -16.64 19.61
C LEU A 115 11.69 -17.18 18.52
N LYS A 116 10.72 -16.40 18.06
CA LYS A 116 9.69 -16.78 17.07
C LYS A 116 8.80 -17.95 17.53
N MET A 117 8.58 -18.07 18.83
CA MET A 117 7.72 -19.09 19.45
C MET A 117 6.33 -18.48 19.73
N SER A 118 5.66 -18.01 18.70
CA SER A 118 4.45 -17.18 18.78
C SER A 118 3.33 -17.78 19.64
N ASP A 119 3.04 -19.07 19.53
CA ASP A 119 1.97 -19.71 20.33
C ASP A 119 2.27 -19.65 21.83
N ARG A 120 3.53 -19.89 22.23
CA ARG A 120 3.95 -19.80 23.63
C ARG A 120 3.94 -18.35 24.13
N ALA A 121 4.37 -17.40 23.26
CA ALA A 121 4.33 -15.97 23.56
C ALA A 121 2.88 -15.49 23.81
N ILE A 122 1.95 -15.82 22.91
CA ILE A 122 0.52 -15.52 23.03
C ILE A 122 -0.03 -16.10 24.34
N ALA A 123 0.32 -17.34 24.70
CA ALA A 123 -0.13 -17.96 25.92
C ALA A 123 0.33 -17.18 27.18
N CYS A 124 1.58 -16.66 27.17
CA CYS A 124 2.10 -15.81 28.25
C CYS A 124 1.35 -14.47 28.30
N PHE A 125 1.24 -13.77 27.17
CA PHE A 125 0.56 -12.48 27.13
C PHE A 125 -0.92 -12.59 27.52
N LYS A 126 -1.64 -13.64 27.14
CA LYS A 126 -3.02 -13.90 27.56
C LYS A 126 -3.17 -14.08 29.07
N ARG A 127 -2.16 -14.58 29.78
CA ARG A 127 -2.17 -14.65 31.24
C ARG A 127 -2.07 -13.26 31.88
N CYS A 128 -1.45 -12.28 31.22
CA CYS A 128 -1.34 -10.91 31.70
C CYS A 128 -2.62 -10.09 31.48
N VAL A 129 -3.56 -10.55 30.64
CA VAL A 129 -4.84 -9.85 30.42
C VAL A 129 -5.64 -9.74 31.72
N GLY A 130 -6.02 -8.51 32.05
CA GLY A 130 -6.78 -8.21 33.28
C GLY A 130 -5.95 -8.02 34.56
N HIS A 131 -4.62 -8.14 34.46
CA HIS A 131 -3.69 -7.96 35.60
C HIS A 131 -2.62 -6.89 35.30
N SER A 132 -2.59 -6.33 34.11
CA SER A 132 -1.64 -5.31 33.70
C SER A 132 -2.25 -3.91 33.78
N GLU A 133 -1.50 -2.95 34.30
CA GLU A 133 -1.85 -1.53 34.22
C GLU A 133 -1.80 -1.02 32.77
N TYR A 134 -0.96 -1.65 31.93
CA TYR A 134 -0.76 -1.33 30.51
C TYR A 134 -1.44 -2.38 29.62
N ILE A 135 -2.76 -2.51 29.77
CA ILE A 135 -3.54 -3.55 29.07
C ILE A 135 -3.49 -3.41 27.56
N ASP A 136 -3.39 -2.19 27.05
CA ASP A 136 -3.25 -1.89 25.62
C ASP A 136 -1.95 -2.47 25.04
N GLU A 137 -0.81 -2.37 25.77
CA GLU A 137 0.45 -2.98 25.35
C GLU A 137 0.33 -4.51 25.28
N VAL A 138 -0.33 -5.12 26.24
CA VAL A 138 -0.55 -6.58 26.24
C VAL A 138 -1.38 -7.00 25.04
N TYR A 139 -2.45 -6.27 24.73
CA TYR A 139 -3.25 -6.53 23.53
C TYR A 139 -2.43 -6.32 22.25
N HIS A 140 -1.62 -5.27 22.21
CA HIS A 140 -0.71 -5.01 21.07
C HIS A 140 0.25 -6.19 20.86
N PHE A 141 0.89 -6.72 21.91
CA PHE A 141 1.78 -7.87 21.80
C PHE A 141 1.07 -9.12 21.29
N ILE A 142 -0.14 -9.41 21.79
CA ILE A 142 -0.94 -10.55 21.33
C ILE A 142 -1.28 -10.39 19.85
N ALA A 143 -1.73 -9.21 19.43
CA ALA A 143 -2.09 -8.90 18.07
C ALA A 143 -0.90 -9.06 17.11
N SER A 144 0.26 -8.53 17.51
CA SER A 144 1.50 -8.62 16.71
C SER A 144 1.96 -10.08 16.53
N GLU A 145 1.76 -10.94 17.52
CA GLU A 145 2.07 -12.37 17.38
C GLU A 145 1.12 -13.09 16.41
N TYR A 146 -0.18 -12.76 16.45
CA TYR A 146 -1.15 -13.28 15.48
C TYR A 146 -0.85 -12.78 14.06
N GLN A 147 -0.48 -11.50 13.89
CA GLN A 147 -0.06 -10.94 12.62
C GLN A 147 1.17 -11.65 12.05
N ARG A 148 2.16 -11.96 12.89
CA ARG A 148 3.37 -12.72 12.50
C ARG A 148 3.04 -14.13 12.01
N LYS A 149 1.95 -14.72 12.52
CA LYS A 149 1.42 -16.02 12.07
C LYS A 149 0.53 -15.90 10.83
N HIS A 150 0.29 -14.68 10.31
CA HIS A 150 -0.69 -14.37 9.27
C HIS A 150 -2.15 -14.72 9.64
N GLU A 151 -2.44 -14.81 10.94
CA GLU A 151 -3.80 -14.99 11.48
C GLU A 151 -4.43 -13.60 11.70
N TYR A 152 -4.74 -12.93 10.56
CA TYR A 152 -5.13 -11.51 10.56
C TYR A 152 -6.45 -11.22 11.27
N GLU A 153 -7.42 -12.14 11.27
CA GLU A 153 -8.70 -11.97 11.95
C GLU A 153 -8.53 -11.87 13.49
N ASP A 154 -7.72 -12.77 14.06
CA ASP A 154 -7.38 -12.70 15.48
C ASP A 154 -6.52 -11.46 15.78
N SER A 155 -5.61 -11.09 14.91
CA SER A 155 -4.81 -9.88 15.03
C SER A 155 -5.69 -8.62 15.06
N ILE A 156 -6.62 -8.47 14.12
CA ILE A 156 -7.62 -7.39 14.09
C ILE A 156 -8.38 -7.31 15.41
N ARG A 157 -8.85 -8.45 15.91
CA ARG A 157 -9.58 -8.50 17.16
C ARG A 157 -8.79 -7.91 18.33
N TYR A 158 -7.51 -8.26 18.47
CA TYR A 158 -6.69 -7.78 19.58
C TYR A 158 -6.19 -6.35 19.39
N PHE A 159 -5.89 -5.92 18.15
CA PHE A 159 -5.61 -4.50 17.90
C PHE A 159 -6.83 -3.61 18.17
N LYS A 160 -8.04 -4.08 17.88
CA LYS A 160 -9.26 -3.35 18.24
C LYS A 160 -9.39 -3.20 19.77
N LEU A 161 -9.10 -4.24 20.54
CA LEU A 161 -9.08 -4.16 22.02
C LEU A 161 -8.00 -3.20 22.52
N CYS A 162 -6.82 -3.20 21.89
CA CYS A 162 -5.75 -2.25 22.19
C CYS A 162 -6.23 -0.80 22.01
N LEU A 163 -6.80 -0.49 20.84
CA LEU A 163 -7.28 0.87 20.53
C LEU A 163 -8.53 1.29 21.32
N GLN A 164 -9.36 0.36 21.73
CA GLN A 164 -10.46 0.64 22.68
C GLN A 164 -9.94 1.01 24.07
N SER A 165 -8.80 0.47 24.49
CA SER A 165 -8.15 0.83 25.75
C SER A 165 -7.32 2.11 25.64
N ASN A 166 -6.72 2.35 24.49
CA ASN A 166 -5.89 3.52 24.20
C ASN A 166 -6.05 3.95 22.73
N PRO A 167 -7.01 4.84 22.42
CA PRO A 167 -7.26 5.31 21.03
C PRO A 167 -6.10 6.06 20.40
N GLU A 168 -5.15 6.55 21.20
CA GLU A 168 -3.99 7.32 20.74
C GLU A 168 -2.78 6.42 20.40
N ASN A 169 -2.91 5.10 20.51
CA ASN A 169 -1.83 4.17 20.16
C ASN A 169 -1.65 4.11 18.63
N GLU A 170 -0.84 5.02 18.08
CA GLU A 170 -0.57 5.12 16.64
C GLU A 170 0.05 3.85 16.05
N ALA A 171 0.88 3.14 16.82
CA ALA A 171 1.48 1.89 16.36
C ALA A 171 0.41 0.81 16.15
N ALA A 172 -0.51 0.66 17.11
CA ALA A 172 -1.63 -0.28 16.98
C ALA A 172 -2.57 0.10 15.83
N LEU A 173 -2.81 1.39 15.62
CA LEU A 173 -3.64 1.88 14.53
C LEU A 173 -3.03 1.58 13.15
N TYR A 174 -1.73 1.79 13.01
CA TYR A 174 -1.00 1.46 11.79
C TYR A 174 -1.05 -0.05 11.47
N GLU A 175 -0.75 -0.88 12.46
CA GLU A 175 -0.75 -2.35 12.29
C GLU A 175 -2.16 -2.90 12.04
N LEU A 176 -3.18 -2.34 12.69
CA LEU A 176 -4.58 -2.68 12.42
C LEU A 176 -4.96 -2.37 10.97
N ASN A 177 -4.57 -1.19 10.47
CA ASN A 177 -4.84 -0.82 9.08
C ASN A 177 -4.18 -1.81 8.12
N MET A 178 -2.92 -2.20 8.36
CA MET A 178 -2.25 -3.23 7.57
C MET A 178 -3.00 -4.57 7.57
N CYS A 179 -3.57 -4.97 8.72
CA CYS A 179 -4.37 -6.19 8.79
C CYS A 179 -5.68 -6.08 7.98
N PHE A 180 -6.36 -4.93 8.00
CA PHE A 180 -7.54 -4.69 7.18
C PHE A 180 -7.20 -4.68 5.68
N GLU A 181 -6.06 -4.11 5.27
CA GLU A 181 -5.58 -4.19 3.89
C GLU A 181 -5.33 -5.65 3.46
N CYS A 182 -4.68 -6.46 4.29
CA CYS A 182 -4.42 -7.87 4.00
C CYS A 182 -5.69 -8.71 3.86
N THR A 183 -6.75 -8.36 4.60
CA THR A 183 -8.03 -9.11 4.59
C THR A 183 -9.08 -8.50 3.66
N ASN A 184 -8.83 -7.31 3.09
CA ASN A 184 -9.79 -6.48 2.36
C ASN A 184 -11.10 -6.23 3.13
N ASN A 185 -11.07 -6.24 4.47
CA ASN A 185 -12.25 -6.10 5.32
C ASN A 185 -12.54 -4.63 5.67
N TYR A 186 -12.74 -3.80 4.64
CA TYR A 186 -12.92 -2.35 4.81
C TYR A 186 -14.27 -1.99 5.45
N VAL A 187 -15.29 -2.84 5.32
CA VAL A 187 -16.59 -2.62 5.97
C VAL A 187 -16.45 -2.63 7.49
N GLU A 188 -15.71 -3.59 8.02
CA GLU A 188 -15.42 -3.64 9.46
C GLU A 188 -14.51 -2.49 9.90
N ALA A 189 -13.52 -2.13 9.09
CA ALA A 189 -12.63 -0.99 9.34
C ALA A 189 -13.43 0.31 9.49
N ILE A 190 -14.34 0.60 8.54
CA ILE A 190 -15.22 1.78 8.58
C ILE A 190 -16.06 1.80 9.86
N SER A 191 -16.70 0.68 10.19
CA SER A 191 -17.52 0.59 11.39
C SER A 191 -16.72 0.84 12.68
N PHE A 192 -15.51 0.27 12.74
CA PHE A 192 -14.65 0.39 13.90
C PHE A 192 -14.07 1.80 14.06
N TYR A 193 -13.50 2.38 13.00
CA TYR A 193 -12.95 3.73 13.06
C TYR A 193 -14.02 4.78 13.35
N SER A 194 -15.22 4.63 12.77
CA SER A 194 -16.35 5.53 13.06
C SER A 194 -16.71 5.49 14.56
N GLY A 195 -16.72 4.30 15.18
CA GLY A 195 -17.00 4.18 16.61
C GLY A 195 -15.90 4.82 17.48
N LEU A 196 -14.63 4.69 17.10
CA LEU A 196 -13.54 5.32 17.87
C LEU A 196 -13.53 6.85 17.72
N ILE A 197 -13.94 7.39 16.56
CA ILE A 197 -14.04 8.84 16.33
C ILE A 197 -15.08 9.47 17.28
N ASP A 198 -16.14 8.76 17.65
CA ASP A 198 -17.12 9.27 18.62
C ASP A 198 -16.46 9.51 20.01
N GLU A 199 -15.42 8.73 20.35
CA GLU A 199 -14.65 8.86 21.60
C GLU A 199 -13.48 9.86 21.47
N ALA A 200 -12.84 9.90 20.28
CA ALA A 200 -11.67 10.75 20.00
C ALA A 200 -11.87 11.57 18.71
N PRO A 201 -12.80 12.57 18.70
CA PRO A 201 -13.20 13.29 17.47
C PRO A 201 -12.11 14.18 16.87
N TYR A 202 -11.05 14.48 17.60
CA TYR A 202 -9.92 15.28 17.15
C TYR A 202 -8.69 14.46 16.75
N SER A 203 -8.80 13.14 16.68
CA SER A 203 -7.71 12.28 16.20
C SER A 203 -7.59 12.35 14.68
N GLU A 204 -6.57 13.02 14.17
CA GLU A 204 -6.30 13.10 12.73
C GLU A 204 -6.01 11.72 12.12
N SER A 205 -5.34 10.85 12.86
CA SER A 205 -5.00 9.51 12.40
C SER A 205 -6.24 8.63 12.22
N LEU A 206 -7.25 8.74 13.10
CA LEU A 206 -8.52 8.00 12.95
C LEU A 206 -9.31 8.48 11.72
N TRP A 207 -9.45 9.79 11.54
CA TRP A 207 -10.11 10.34 10.36
C TRP A 207 -9.38 9.96 9.07
N PHE A 208 -8.03 9.96 9.08
CA PHE A 208 -7.23 9.57 7.92
C PHE A 208 -7.43 8.11 7.54
N ASN A 209 -7.42 7.19 8.53
CA ASN A 209 -7.64 5.77 8.27
C ASN A 209 -9.09 5.47 7.84
N LEU A 210 -10.08 6.18 8.42
CA LEU A 210 -11.47 6.09 7.97
C LEU A 210 -11.63 6.54 6.52
N ALA A 211 -10.98 7.66 6.15
CA ALA A 211 -10.96 8.15 4.78
C ALA A 211 -10.35 7.13 3.81
N GLY A 212 -9.24 6.51 4.19
CA GLY A 212 -8.59 5.43 3.43
C GLY A 212 -9.53 4.25 3.22
N ALA A 213 -10.21 3.80 4.28
CA ALA A 213 -11.16 2.69 4.19
C ALA A 213 -12.36 3.00 3.26
N TYR A 214 -12.91 4.23 3.30
CA TYR A 214 -13.93 4.66 2.35
C TYR A 214 -13.40 4.70 0.91
N ALA A 215 -12.16 5.19 0.70
CA ALA A 215 -11.55 5.21 -0.63
C ALA A 215 -11.39 3.81 -1.22
N ARG A 216 -11.02 2.81 -0.41
CA ARG A 216 -10.95 1.39 -0.82
C ARG A 216 -12.30 0.79 -1.18
N GLN A 217 -13.39 1.32 -0.62
CA GLN A 217 -14.78 0.95 -0.98
C GLN A 217 -15.32 1.81 -2.13
N GLU A 218 -14.48 2.63 -2.78
CA GLU A 218 -14.87 3.58 -3.84
C GLU A 218 -15.95 4.60 -3.40
N GLU A 219 -16.12 4.76 -2.09
CA GLU A 219 -17.03 5.77 -1.53
C GLU A 219 -16.34 7.15 -1.47
N TRP A 220 -15.94 7.65 -2.66
CA TRP A 220 -15.08 8.82 -2.83
C TRP A 220 -15.55 10.07 -2.09
N LEU A 221 -16.89 10.32 -2.05
CA LEU A 221 -17.43 11.49 -1.35
C LEU A 221 -17.16 11.45 0.14
N LYS A 222 -17.40 10.29 0.78
CA LYS A 222 -17.14 10.13 2.21
C LYS A 222 -15.65 10.18 2.52
N ALA A 223 -14.82 9.61 1.66
CA ALA A 223 -13.37 9.70 1.80
C ALA A 223 -12.91 11.17 1.77
N ILE A 224 -13.40 11.98 0.82
CA ILE A 224 -13.08 13.41 0.71
C ILE A 224 -13.51 14.16 1.96
N GLU A 225 -14.74 13.93 2.46
CA GLU A 225 -15.24 14.56 3.70
C GLU A 225 -14.35 14.22 4.91
N CYS A 226 -13.94 12.96 5.05
CA CYS A 226 -13.03 12.55 6.13
C CYS A 226 -11.65 13.22 6.01
N TYR A 227 -11.09 13.31 4.80
CA TYR A 227 -9.84 14.07 4.59
C TYR A 227 -10.01 15.57 4.91
N ASP A 228 -11.19 16.15 4.68
CA ASP A 228 -11.47 17.52 5.08
C ASP A 228 -11.40 17.68 6.60
N PHE A 229 -11.90 16.71 7.38
CA PHE A 229 -11.74 16.71 8.83
C PHE A 229 -10.28 16.60 9.26
N VAL A 230 -9.49 15.70 8.61
CA VAL A 230 -8.04 15.63 8.87
C VAL A 230 -7.39 16.99 8.68
N LEU A 231 -7.66 17.67 7.57
CA LEU A 231 -7.07 18.95 7.22
C LEU A 231 -7.58 20.11 8.10
N ALA A 232 -8.79 20.00 8.65
CA ALA A 232 -9.30 20.96 9.62
C ALA A 232 -8.61 20.82 10.99
N ILE A 233 -8.23 19.59 11.38
CA ILE A 233 -7.50 19.30 12.62
C ILE A 233 -6.01 19.68 12.43
N ASN A 234 -5.40 19.16 11.38
CA ASN A 234 -3.99 19.40 11.06
C ASN A 234 -3.82 19.90 9.60
N PRO A 235 -3.79 21.21 9.38
CA PRO A 235 -3.61 21.79 8.04
C PRO A 235 -2.27 21.46 7.36
N LYS A 236 -1.31 20.87 8.10
CA LYS A 236 0.00 20.49 7.56
C LYS A 236 0.11 18.99 7.21
N PHE A 237 -0.97 18.25 7.27
CA PHE A 237 -0.96 16.82 7.00
C PHE A 237 -0.89 16.56 5.49
N ALA A 238 0.33 16.56 4.93
CA ALA A 238 0.57 16.47 3.47
C ALA A 238 -0.08 15.25 2.82
N SER A 239 -0.03 14.07 3.47
CA SER A 239 -0.65 12.85 2.95
C SER A 239 -2.17 12.96 2.80
N ALA A 240 -2.85 13.77 3.63
CA ALA A 240 -4.29 13.97 3.50
C ALA A 240 -4.64 14.79 2.26
N TYR A 241 -3.87 15.84 1.93
CA TYR A 241 -4.03 16.55 0.66
C TYR A 241 -3.85 15.61 -0.53
N PHE A 242 -2.78 14.82 -0.51
CA PHE A 242 -2.46 13.91 -1.60
C PHE A 242 -3.58 12.88 -1.82
N ASN A 243 -4.01 12.20 -0.75
CA ASN A 243 -5.06 11.19 -0.84
C ASN A 243 -6.45 11.78 -1.17
N LYS A 244 -6.76 12.98 -0.66
CA LYS A 244 -7.96 13.73 -1.04
C LYS A 244 -7.97 14.04 -2.53
N ALA A 245 -6.83 14.52 -3.06
CA ALA A 245 -6.71 14.81 -4.48
C ALA A 245 -6.85 13.54 -5.34
N ASN A 246 -6.26 12.40 -4.91
CA ASN A 246 -6.45 11.11 -5.57
C ASN A 246 -7.93 10.67 -5.57
N ALA A 247 -8.64 10.84 -4.47
CA ALA A 247 -10.07 10.55 -4.40
C ALA A 247 -10.90 11.44 -5.35
N LEU A 248 -10.53 12.71 -5.50
CA LEU A 248 -11.12 13.63 -6.47
C LEU A 248 -10.81 13.20 -7.92
N VAL A 249 -9.59 12.73 -8.21
CA VAL A 249 -9.21 12.17 -9.52
C VAL A 249 -10.07 10.95 -9.84
N SER A 250 -10.21 10.01 -8.90
CA SER A 250 -11.03 8.80 -9.08
C SER A 250 -12.52 9.13 -9.31
N LYS A 251 -12.99 10.24 -8.73
CA LYS A 251 -14.34 10.78 -8.98
C LYS A 251 -14.46 11.51 -10.32
N GLY A 252 -13.35 11.82 -10.99
CA GLY A 252 -13.31 12.60 -12.25
C GLY A 252 -13.31 14.12 -12.06
N GLU A 253 -13.12 14.61 -10.83
CA GLU A 253 -13.08 16.05 -10.51
C GLU A 253 -11.65 16.61 -10.62
N PHE A 254 -11.10 16.58 -11.83
CA PHE A 254 -9.69 16.92 -12.08
C PHE A 254 -9.32 18.36 -11.71
N GLU A 255 -10.20 19.36 -11.94
CA GLU A 255 -9.96 20.74 -11.55
C GLU A 255 -9.81 20.90 -10.03
N SER A 256 -10.69 20.24 -9.26
CA SER A 256 -10.64 20.22 -7.81
C SER A 256 -9.39 19.51 -7.31
N ALA A 257 -9.02 18.39 -7.91
CA ALA A 257 -7.80 17.65 -7.60
C ALA A 257 -6.54 18.50 -7.78
N ILE A 258 -6.42 19.21 -8.91
CA ILE A 258 -5.30 20.13 -9.17
C ILE A 258 -5.18 21.22 -8.09
N LYS A 259 -6.32 21.73 -7.63
CA LYS A 259 -6.33 22.75 -6.57
C LYS A 259 -5.78 22.18 -5.27
N VAL A 260 -6.28 21.00 -4.86
CA VAL A 260 -5.86 20.33 -3.63
C VAL A 260 -4.38 19.92 -3.67
N TYR A 261 -3.90 19.34 -4.79
CA TYR A 261 -2.46 19.07 -4.95
C TYR A 261 -1.60 20.34 -4.80
N LYS A 262 -2.06 21.48 -5.33
CA LYS A 262 -1.31 22.74 -5.23
C LYS A 262 -1.37 23.33 -3.84
N GLU A 263 -2.44 23.15 -3.09
CA GLU A 263 -2.54 23.54 -1.70
C GLU A 263 -1.50 22.80 -0.85
N SER A 264 -1.23 21.52 -1.13
CA SER A 264 -0.19 20.79 -0.41
C SER A 264 1.22 21.38 -0.58
N PHE A 265 1.48 22.09 -1.69
CA PHE A 265 2.78 22.74 -1.95
C PHE A 265 3.12 23.88 -0.99
N GLU A 266 2.13 24.38 -0.25
CA GLU A 266 2.34 25.38 0.80
C GLU A 266 2.87 24.75 2.10
N HIS A 267 2.73 23.44 2.25
CA HIS A 267 3.05 22.70 3.46
C HIS A 267 4.24 21.76 3.30
N GLU A 268 4.45 21.23 2.10
CA GLU A 268 5.55 20.32 1.77
C GLU A 268 6.08 20.62 0.36
N ASN A 269 7.37 20.44 0.16
CA ASN A 269 7.96 20.55 -1.18
C ASN A 269 7.39 19.46 -2.08
N PRO A 270 6.81 19.83 -3.23
CA PRO A 270 6.23 18.83 -4.15
C PRO A 270 7.31 17.92 -4.70
N THR A 271 7.01 16.62 -4.72
CA THR A 271 7.87 15.60 -5.30
C THR A 271 7.61 15.45 -6.81
N PHE A 272 8.52 14.76 -7.53
CA PHE A 272 8.28 14.40 -8.93
C PHE A 272 6.96 13.64 -9.13
N VAL A 273 6.58 12.78 -8.17
CA VAL A 273 5.30 12.06 -8.19
C VAL A 273 4.12 13.02 -8.15
N THR A 274 4.12 13.99 -7.24
CA THR A 274 3.02 14.96 -7.11
C THR A 274 2.90 15.83 -8.36
N TYR A 275 4.04 16.25 -8.94
CA TYR A 275 4.03 16.98 -10.22
C TYR A 275 3.42 16.15 -11.35
N THR A 276 3.71 14.85 -11.41
CA THR A 276 3.15 13.95 -12.41
C THR A 276 1.64 13.84 -12.28
N TYR A 277 1.10 13.63 -11.08
CA TYR A 277 -0.36 13.60 -10.88
C TYR A 277 -1.07 14.90 -11.28
N VAL A 278 -0.45 16.05 -11.02
CA VAL A 278 -0.98 17.34 -11.52
C VAL A 278 -0.91 17.40 -13.06
N GLY A 279 0.16 16.86 -13.66
CA GLY A 279 0.32 16.71 -15.10
C GLY A 279 -0.81 15.86 -15.72
N GLU A 280 -1.07 14.69 -15.15
CA GLU A 280 -2.16 13.78 -15.56
C GLU A 280 -3.54 14.44 -15.46
N CYS A 281 -3.81 15.18 -14.38
CA CYS A 281 -5.07 15.92 -14.28
C CYS A 281 -5.22 16.95 -15.42
N TYR A 282 -4.16 17.67 -15.80
CA TYR A 282 -4.21 18.58 -16.94
C TYR A 282 -4.36 17.85 -18.27
N GLU A 283 -3.73 16.69 -18.43
CA GLU A 283 -3.87 15.82 -19.59
C GLU A 283 -5.32 15.35 -19.76
N ARG A 284 -5.93 14.81 -18.70
CA ARG A 284 -7.36 14.40 -18.67
C ARG A 284 -8.32 15.55 -19.02
N LEU A 285 -7.97 16.77 -18.63
CA LEU A 285 -8.68 17.99 -19.02
C LEU A 285 -8.35 18.47 -20.43
N LYS A 286 -7.51 17.77 -21.19
CA LYS A 286 -6.99 18.17 -22.50
C LYS A 286 -6.29 19.53 -22.52
N LYS A 287 -5.76 19.95 -21.36
CA LYS A 287 -4.97 21.17 -21.18
C LYS A 287 -3.47 20.83 -21.34
N TYR A 288 -3.12 20.29 -22.50
CA TYR A 288 -1.86 19.61 -22.77
C TYR A 288 -0.61 20.46 -22.50
N GLU A 289 -0.61 21.75 -22.85
CA GLU A 289 0.53 22.63 -22.58
C GLU A 289 0.83 22.74 -21.09
N LYS A 290 -0.24 22.77 -20.25
CA LYS A 290 -0.07 22.77 -18.80
C LYS A 290 0.39 21.42 -18.27
N GLY A 291 -0.12 20.32 -18.84
CA GLY A 291 0.36 18.97 -18.53
C GLY A 291 1.86 18.86 -18.76
N ILE A 292 2.34 19.22 -19.95
CA ILE A 292 3.77 19.23 -20.30
C ILE A 292 4.60 20.06 -19.30
N LEU A 293 4.08 21.21 -18.86
CA LEU A 293 4.79 22.05 -17.88
C LEU A 293 5.02 21.31 -16.56
N PHE A 294 4.02 20.58 -16.08
CA PHE A 294 4.10 19.86 -14.79
C PHE A 294 4.93 18.58 -14.93
N TYR A 295 4.80 17.83 -15.98
CA TYR A 295 5.68 16.68 -16.27
C TYR A 295 7.16 17.10 -16.40
N LYS A 296 7.45 18.25 -17.03
CA LYS A 296 8.82 18.78 -17.06
C LYS A 296 9.35 19.14 -15.68
N LYS A 297 8.49 19.62 -14.76
CA LYS A 297 8.91 19.82 -13.37
C LYS A 297 9.24 18.48 -12.69
N ALA A 298 8.46 17.43 -12.96
CA ALA A 298 8.75 16.09 -12.45
C ALA A 298 10.11 15.60 -12.95
N ILE A 299 10.41 15.76 -14.23
CA ILE A 299 11.72 15.39 -14.84
C ILE A 299 12.86 16.22 -14.23
N CYS A 300 12.65 17.49 -13.92
CA CYS A 300 13.68 18.31 -13.25
C CYS A 300 14.05 17.78 -11.87
N GLU A 301 13.11 17.14 -11.14
CA GLU A 301 13.35 16.51 -9.84
C GLU A 301 13.92 15.09 -9.98
N ASN A 302 13.48 14.36 -11.00
CA ASN A 302 13.96 13.01 -11.31
C ASN A 302 13.97 12.76 -12.82
N GLU A 303 15.15 12.84 -13.44
CA GLU A 303 15.32 12.67 -14.90
C GLU A 303 15.02 11.25 -15.39
N ASP A 304 15.14 10.25 -14.52
CA ASP A 304 14.95 8.84 -14.83
C ASP A 304 13.49 8.37 -14.61
N TYR A 305 12.57 9.31 -14.37
CA TYR A 305 11.17 8.98 -14.16
C TYR A 305 10.42 8.85 -15.48
N ALA A 306 10.32 7.61 -15.97
CA ALA A 306 9.81 7.29 -17.32
C ALA A 306 8.34 7.70 -17.53
N GLU A 307 7.50 7.62 -16.48
CA GLU A 307 6.07 8.00 -16.54
C GLU A 307 5.88 9.47 -16.88
N ALA A 308 6.78 10.35 -16.44
CA ALA A 308 6.70 11.76 -16.83
C ALA A 308 7.02 11.98 -18.30
N TRP A 309 7.93 11.20 -18.88
CA TRP A 309 8.21 11.22 -20.32
C TRP A 309 7.04 10.67 -21.14
N LEU A 310 6.38 9.60 -20.68
CA LEU A 310 5.12 9.12 -21.26
C LEU A 310 4.06 10.22 -21.26
N GLY A 311 3.81 10.88 -20.13
CA GLY A 311 2.82 11.95 -20.03
C GLY A 311 3.12 13.12 -20.97
N ILE A 312 4.41 13.48 -21.14
CA ILE A 312 4.82 14.48 -22.15
C ILE A 312 4.48 13.99 -23.56
N ALA A 313 4.79 12.74 -23.88
CA ALA A 313 4.51 12.18 -25.19
C ALA A 313 3.01 12.19 -25.51
N ILE A 314 2.16 11.76 -24.58
CA ILE A 314 0.69 11.79 -24.74
C ILE A 314 0.19 13.22 -24.93
N CYS A 315 0.68 14.18 -24.15
CA CYS A 315 0.29 15.58 -24.29
C CYS A 315 0.74 16.17 -25.63
N GLN A 316 1.97 15.89 -26.07
CA GLN A 316 2.50 16.35 -27.37
C GLN A 316 1.71 15.77 -28.52
N ASP A 317 1.37 14.49 -28.43
CA ASP A 317 0.54 13.83 -29.42
C ASP A 317 -0.88 14.42 -29.49
N GLY A 318 -1.49 14.71 -28.33
CA GLY A 318 -2.75 15.46 -28.24
C GLY A 318 -2.71 16.85 -28.87
N LEU A 319 -1.52 17.49 -28.91
CA LEU A 319 -1.26 18.76 -29.60
C LEU A 319 -0.91 18.55 -31.09
N ARG A 320 -0.86 17.32 -31.59
CA ARG A 320 -0.44 16.92 -32.94
C ARG A 320 1.04 17.25 -33.24
N LEU A 321 1.85 17.26 -32.22
CA LEU A 321 3.32 17.41 -32.30
C LEU A 321 3.97 16.02 -32.35
N SER A 322 3.62 15.23 -33.35
CA SER A 322 3.93 13.79 -33.39
C SER A 322 5.44 13.49 -33.40
N ASN A 323 6.29 14.37 -33.98
CA ASN A 323 7.74 14.18 -33.96
C ASN A 323 8.33 14.36 -32.55
N GLU A 324 7.84 15.37 -31.83
CA GLU A 324 8.24 15.64 -30.44
C GLU A 324 7.72 14.51 -29.53
N ALA A 325 6.48 14.06 -29.74
CA ALA A 325 5.88 12.94 -29.02
C ALA A 325 6.71 11.66 -29.19
N TYR A 326 7.18 11.39 -30.44
CA TYR A 326 8.05 10.26 -30.74
C TYR A 326 9.37 10.32 -29.96
N ALA A 327 10.00 11.50 -29.92
CA ALA A 327 11.23 11.68 -29.15
C ALA A 327 11.01 11.45 -27.64
N SER A 328 9.87 11.92 -27.12
CA SER A 328 9.53 11.76 -25.69
C SER A 328 9.21 10.31 -25.32
N ILE A 329 8.44 9.59 -26.16
CA ILE A 329 8.12 8.18 -25.89
C ILE A 329 9.35 7.27 -26.04
N THR A 330 10.22 7.57 -27.01
CA THR A 330 11.50 6.86 -27.13
C THR A 330 12.31 7.00 -25.85
N LYS A 331 12.32 8.20 -25.25
CA LYS A 331 13.01 8.42 -23.98
C LYS A 331 12.41 7.63 -22.83
N ALA A 332 11.07 7.51 -22.73
CA ALA A 332 10.41 6.68 -21.74
C ALA A 332 10.81 5.19 -21.90
N ILE A 333 10.83 4.68 -23.12
CA ILE A 333 11.23 3.30 -23.44
C ILE A 333 12.72 3.04 -23.12
N GLU A 334 13.61 4.02 -23.39
CA GLU A 334 15.03 3.91 -23.00
C GLU A 334 15.23 3.76 -21.49
N LEU A 335 14.36 4.37 -20.69
CA LEU A 335 14.40 4.30 -19.23
C LEU A 335 13.79 3.01 -18.68
N ASP A 336 12.69 2.56 -19.28
CA ASP A 336 12.03 1.29 -18.92
C ASP A 336 11.40 0.66 -20.17
N ASP A 337 12.00 -0.40 -20.67
CA ASP A 337 11.55 -1.14 -21.87
C ASP A 337 10.59 -2.30 -21.54
N HIS A 338 10.22 -2.48 -20.25
CA HIS A 338 9.36 -3.56 -19.78
C HIS A 338 7.92 -3.13 -19.56
N ASN A 339 7.59 -1.86 -19.74
CA ASN A 339 6.23 -1.35 -19.58
C ASN A 339 5.47 -1.41 -20.92
N SER A 340 4.35 -2.16 -20.97
CA SER A 340 3.52 -2.34 -22.17
C SER A 340 2.91 -1.02 -22.69
N ASP A 341 2.54 -0.11 -21.76
CA ASP A 341 1.89 1.17 -22.11
C ASP A 341 2.82 2.08 -22.94
N TYR A 342 4.12 2.01 -22.67
CA TYR A 342 5.08 2.82 -23.44
C TYR A 342 5.17 2.35 -24.90
N TRP A 343 5.23 1.05 -25.11
CA TRP A 343 5.24 0.45 -26.44
C TRP A 343 3.91 0.62 -27.15
N TYR A 344 2.80 0.54 -26.45
CA TYR A 344 1.47 0.84 -26.99
C TYR A 344 1.40 2.29 -27.47
N THR A 345 1.78 3.25 -26.62
CA THR A 345 1.79 4.67 -26.98
C THR A 345 2.76 4.97 -28.14
N ALA A 346 3.93 4.32 -28.17
CA ALA A 346 4.86 4.43 -29.29
C ALA A 346 4.21 3.98 -30.60
N SER A 347 3.53 2.82 -30.59
CA SER A 347 2.82 2.31 -31.76
C SER A 347 1.77 3.29 -32.30
N GLU A 348 0.98 3.92 -31.42
CA GLU A 348 -0.01 4.92 -31.85
C GLU A 348 0.64 6.16 -32.49
N ILE A 349 1.75 6.64 -31.92
CA ILE A 349 2.50 7.80 -32.46
C ILE A 349 3.15 7.44 -33.80
N GLU A 350 3.76 6.27 -33.92
CA GLU A 350 4.39 5.75 -35.12
C GLU A 350 3.37 5.57 -36.25
N GLU A 351 2.16 5.04 -35.95
CA GLU A 351 1.06 4.94 -36.90
C GLU A 351 0.70 6.33 -37.50
N ARG A 352 0.59 7.34 -36.64
CA ARG A 352 0.28 8.73 -37.06
C ARG A 352 1.39 9.38 -37.86
N LEU A 353 2.63 9.00 -37.59
CA LEU A 353 3.79 9.44 -38.42
C LEU A 353 3.90 8.70 -39.74
N GLY A 354 3.13 7.60 -39.91
CA GLY A 354 3.19 6.74 -41.09
C GLY A 354 4.31 5.70 -41.05
N TYR A 355 4.93 5.48 -39.89
CA TYR A 355 5.96 4.46 -39.64
C TYR A 355 5.29 3.12 -39.33
N ILE A 356 4.56 2.55 -40.33
CA ILE A 356 3.64 1.44 -40.09
C ILE A 356 4.34 0.15 -39.61
N ASP A 357 5.53 -0.13 -40.17
CA ASP A 357 6.30 -1.33 -39.78
C ASP A 357 6.84 -1.20 -38.33
N ASP A 358 7.28 -0.01 -37.95
CA ASP A 358 7.73 0.28 -36.56
C ASP A 358 6.54 0.20 -35.60
N SER A 359 5.39 0.79 -35.95
CA SER A 359 4.15 0.70 -35.20
C SER A 359 3.74 -0.74 -34.96
N LEU A 360 3.84 -1.62 -35.97
CA LEU A 360 3.57 -3.05 -35.78
C LEU A 360 4.57 -3.71 -34.80
N ALA A 361 5.83 -3.35 -34.89
CA ALA A 361 6.87 -3.89 -34.02
C ALA A 361 6.63 -3.46 -32.55
N SER A 362 6.33 -2.18 -32.34
CA SER A 362 6.01 -1.62 -31.01
C SER A 362 4.73 -2.26 -30.43
N MET A 363 3.67 -2.40 -31.23
CA MET A 363 2.42 -3.04 -30.80
C MET A 363 2.63 -4.52 -30.43
N LYS A 364 3.41 -5.26 -31.20
CA LYS A 364 3.77 -6.64 -30.86
C LYS A 364 4.52 -6.73 -29.55
N LYS A 365 5.45 -5.81 -29.31
CA LYS A 365 6.21 -5.75 -28.07
C LYS A 365 5.30 -5.46 -26.88
N ALA A 366 4.33 -4.55 -27.01
CA ALA A 366 3.33 -4.27 -26.00
C ALA A 366 2.52 -5.54 -25.65
N VAL A 367 2.00 -6.25 -26.66
CA VAL A 367 1.24 -7.50 -26.48
C VAL A 367 2.10 -8.63 -25.88
N GLU A 368 3.40 -8.68 -26.18
CA GLU A 368 4.33 -9.64 -25.57
C GLU A 368 4.55 -9.36 -24.08
N LEU A 369 4.57 -8.10 -23.68
CA LEU A 369 4.77 -7.67 -22.30
C LEU A 369 3.50 -7.89 -21.46
N ASP A 370 2.33 -7.58 -22.02
CA ASP A 370 1.05 -7.87 -21.37
C ASP A 370 0.20 -8.81 -22.23
N GLN A 371 0.47 -10.10 -22.05
CA GLN A 371 -0.20 -11.16 -22.83
C GLN A 371 -1.64 -11.40 -22.44
N ASN A 372 -2.11 -10.90 -21.31
CA ASN A 372 -3.45 -11.13 -20.79
C ASN A 372 -4.41 -9.95 -21.05
N ASP A 373 -3.92 -8.85 -21.58
CA ASP A 373 -4.74 -7.69 -21.92
C ASP A 373 -5.52 -7.94 -23.22
N ILE A 374 -6.85 -8.14 -23.09
CA ILE A 374 -7.77 -8.33 -24.23
C ILE A 374 -7.95 -7.04 -25.04
N PRO A 375 -8.19 -5.86 -24.45
CA PRO A 375 -8.16 -4.59 -25.15
C PRO A 375 -6.92 -4.39 -26.01
N LEU A 376 -5.74 -4.58 -25.46
CA LEU A 376 -4.48 -4.45 -26.20
C LEU A 376 -4.38 -5.43 -27.39
N ASN A 377 -4.80 -6.67 -27.21
CA ASN A 377 -4.87 -7.65 -28.29
C ASN A 377 -5.86 -7.22 -29.38
N LEU A 378 -6.98 -6.61 -29.03
CA LEU A 378 -7.93 -6.07 -30.01
C LEU A 378 -7.32 -4.93 -30.79
N ASP A 379 -6.63 -3.99 -30.14
CA ASP A 379 -5.97 -2.86 -30.81
C ASP A 379 -4.88 -3.35 -31.78
N TYR A 380 -4.15 -4.39 -31.40
CA TYR A 380 -3.23 -5.08 -32.33
C TYR A 380 -3.93 -5.63 -33.57
N LEU A 381 -5.07 -6.30 -33.43
CA LEU A 381 -5.85 -6.81 -34.55
C LEU A 381 -6.43 -5.67 -35.42
N LEU A 382 -6.86 -4.58 -34.79
CA LEU A 382 -7.33 -3.38 -35.51
C LEU A 382 -6.21 -2.70 -36.31
N LEU A 383 -5.01 -2.61 -35.74
CA LEU A 383 -3.83 -2.11 -36.47
C LEU A 383 -3.51 -2.98 -37.72
N LEU A 384 -3.55 -4.29 -37.55
CA LEU A 384 -3.35 -5.24 -38.63
C LEU A 384 -4.43 -5.10 -39.71
N ASP A 385 -5.71 -4.99 -39.37
CA ASP A 385 -6.82 -4.88 -40.32
C ASP A 385 -6.79 -3.56 -41.12
N ARG A 386 -6.20 -2.50 -40.54
CA ARG A 386 -6.04 -1.21 -41.23
C ARG A 386 -4.93 -1.20 -42.27
N HIS A 387 -3.81 -1.88 -42.01
CA HIS A 387 -2.57 -1.64 -42.77
C HIS A 387 -1.97 -2.89 -43.39
N PHE A 388 -2.38 -4.10 -43.03
CA PHE A 388 -1.72 -5.32 -43.47
C PHE A 388 -2.64 -6.27 -44.25
N SER A 389 -2.06 -7.33 -44.79
CA SER A 389 -2.81 -8.29 -45.62
C SER A 389 -3.82 -9.10 -44.81
N PRO A 390 -4.98 -9.43 -45.41
CA PRO A 390 -5.99 -10.25 -44.73
C PRO A 390 -5.49 -11.60 -44.22
N SER A 391 -4.50 -12.20 -44.87
CA SER A 391 -3.92 -13.46 -44.42
C SER A 391 -3.15 -13.33 -43.10
N LEU A 392 -2.50 -12.20 -42.87
CA LEU A 392 -1.81 -11.91 -41.61
C LEU A 392 -2.81 -11.65 -40.49
N VAL A 393 -3.88 -10.92 -40.78
CA VAL A 393 -4.97 -10.62 -39.84
C VAL A 393 -5.66 -11.91 -39.42
N ASP A 394 -5.99 -12.79 -40.39
CA ASP A 394 -6.68 -14.07 -40.15
C ASP A 394 -5.89 -14.95 -39.16
N LYS A 395 -4.57 -15.06 -39.39
CA LYS A 395 -3.68 -15.79 -38.48
C LYS A 395 -3.64 -15.18 -37.09
N ALA A 396 -3.53 -13.86 -36.96
CA ALA A 396 -3.48 -13.16 -35.68
C ALA A 396 -4.81 -13.28 -34.94
N ILE A 397 -5.95 -13.25 -35.64
CA ILE A 397 -7.29 -13.49 -35.06
C ILE A 397 -7.37 -14.89 -34.48
N ASP A 398 -6.92 -15.92 -35.21
CA ASP A 398 -6.95 -17.30 -34.72
C ASP A 398 -6.08 -17.44 -33.46
N GLU A 399 -4.84 -16.92 -33.48
CA GLU A 399 -3.96 -16.91 -32.31
C GLU A 399 -4.57 -16.20 -31.10
N SER A 400 -5.24 -15.06 -31.31
CA SER A 400 -5.88 -14.31 -30.23
C SER A 400 -7.14 -15.00 -29.71
N THR A 401 -7.98 -15.58 -30.58
CA THR A 401 -9.17 -16.31 -30.15
C THR A 401 -8.86 -17.65 -29.49
N ASP A 402 -7.76 -18.30 -29.86
CA ASP A 402 -7.27 -19.50 -29.17
C ASP A 402 -6.72 -19.18 -27.77
N ARG A 403 -6.09 -18.02 -27.62
CA ARG A 403 -5.62 -17.54 -26.32
C ARG A 403 -6.77 -17.11 -25.40
N PHE A 404 -7.81 -16.50 -25.95
CA PHE A 404 -8.97 -15.97 -25.21
C PHE A 404 -10.30 -16.57 -25.73
N PRO A 405 -10.55 -17.87 -25.58
CA PRO A 405 -11.71 -18.52 -26.20
C PRO A 405 -13.06 -18.04 -25.64
N GLY A 406 -13.06 -17.40 -24.45
CA GLY A 406 -14.26 -16.79 -23.83
C GLY A 406 -14.44 -15.32 -24.12
N SER A 407 -13.64 -14.68 -24.96
CA SER A 407 -13.74 -13.25 -25.23
C SER A 407 -14.76 -12.94 -26.30
N SER A 408 -15.95 -12.49 -25.90
CA SER A 408 -17.01 -12.01 -26.83
C SER A 408 -16.50 -10.90 -27.75
N VAL A 409 -15.64 -9.99 -27.24
CA VAL A 409 -15.12 -8.84 -27.99
C VAL A 409 -14.27 -9.28 -29.18
N LEU A 410 -13.37 -10.24 -28.99
CA LEU A 410 -12.53 -10.78 -30.06
C LEU A 410 -13.37 -11.59 -31.07
N LEU A 411 -14.39 -12.31 -30.59
CA LEU A 411 -15.31 -13.03 -31.45
C LEU A 411 -16.17 -12.07 -32.31
N TYR A 412 -16.62 -10.94 -31.76
CA TYR A 412 -17.32 -9.90 -32.54
C TYR A 412 -16.39 -9.27 -33.59
N PHE A 413 -15.14 -9.02 -33.26
CA PHE A 413 -14.16 -8.57 -34.23
C PHE A 413 -13.91 -9.62 -35.32
N LYS A 414 -13.71 -10.89 -34.97
CA LYS A 414 -13.57 -12.01 -35.90
C LYS A 414 -14.78 -12.12 -36.83
N THR A 415 -15.99 -12.00 -36.27
CA THR A 415 -17.24 -12.00 -37.07
C THR A 415 -17.23 -10.87 -38.10
N ALA A 416 -16.91 -9.64 -37.69
CA ALA A 416 -16.85 -8.49 -38.57
C ALA A 416 -15.81 -8.67 -39.69
N PHE A 417 -14.63 -9.18 -39.35
CA PHE A 417 -13.58 -9.48 -40.29
C PHE A 417 -13.99 -10.55 -41.34
N LEU A 418 -14.60 -11.63 -40.87
CA LEU A 418 -15.11 -12.70 -41.76
C LEU A 418 -16.21 -12.22 -42.69
N LEU A 419 -17.14 -11.38 -42.25
CA LEU A 419 -18.16 -10.74 -43.07
C LEU A 419 -17.55 -9.84 -44.11
N LYS A 420 -16.56 -8.99 -43.76
CA LYS A 420 -15.83 -8.10 -44.63
C LYS A 420 -15.18 -8.84 -45.80
N HIS A 421 -14.76 -10.08 -45.56
CA HIS A 421 -14.08 -10.94 -46.56
C HIS A 421 -15.00 -12.01 -47.17
N GLY A 422 -16.33 -11.91 -47.01
CA GLY A 422 -17.31 -12.79 -47.67
C GLY A 422 -17.40 -14.22 -47.11
N ARG A 423 -16.80 -14.49 -45.96
CA ARG A 423 -16.77 -15.80 -45.31
C ARG A 423 -18.01 -15.99 -44.41
N TYR A 424 -19.19 -15.85 -44.99
CA TYR A 424 -20.46 -15.71 -44.25
C TYR A 424 -20.80 -16.86 -43.29
N GLN A 425 -20.61 -18.12 -43.70
CA GLN A 425 -20.92 -19.27 -42.84
C GLN A 425 -20.10 -19.27 -41.56
N GLN A 426 -18.81 -19.01 -41.68
CA GLN A 426 -17.91 -18.93 -40.53
C GLN A 426 -18.25 -17.72 -39.65
N ALA A 427 -18.61 -16.61 -40.26
CA ALA A 427 -19.03 -15.41 -39.54
C ALA A 427 -20.25 -15.67 -38.69
N TYR A 428 -21.30 -16.34 -39.23
CA TYR A 428 -22.51 -16.63 -38.45
C TYR A 428 -22.25 -17.58 -37.30
N GLN A 429 -21.47 -18.64 -37.48
CA GLN A 429 -21.06 -19.53 -36.39
C GLN A 429 -20.29 -18.80 -35.29
N CYS A 430 -19.35 -17.92 -35.67
CA CYS A 430 -18.61 -17.13 -34.72
C CYS A 430 -19.51 -16.13 -33.97
N PHE A 431 -20.48 -15.52 -34.68
CA PHE A 431 -21.45 -14.60 -34.10
C PHE A 431 -22.38 -15.27 -33.10
N GLU A 432 -22.90 -16.45 -33.44
CA GLU A 432 -23.71 -17.25 -32.51
C GLU A 432 -22.95 -17.54 -31.21
N LEU A 433 -21.68 -17.94 -31.31
CA LEU A 433 -20.84 -18.16 -30.14
C LEU A 433 -20.64 -16.86 -29.34
N ALA A 434 -20.42 -15.73 -30.00
CA ALA A 434 -20.27 -14.44 -29.32
C ALA A 434 -21.55 -14.03 -28.58
N LEU A 435 -22.73 -14.23 -29.20
CA LEU A 435 -24.05 -13.95 -28.60
C LEU A 435 -24.31 -14.81 -27.37
N THR A 436 -23.91 -16.09 -27.37
CA THR A 436 -24.05 -16.96 -26.18
C THR A 436 -23.22 -16.52 -25.00
N ILE A 437 -22.07 -15.84 -25.25
CA ILE A 437 -21.16 -15.37 -24.21
C ILE A 437 -21.61 -14.00 -23.67
N ASP A 438 -21.91 -13.06 -24.55
CA ASP A 438 -22.29 -11.69 -24.19
C ASP A 438 -23.21 -11.08 -25.25
N TYR A 439 -24.49 -11.31 -25.10
CA TYR A 439 -25.51 -10.75 -26.01
C TYR A 439 -25.49 -9.23 -26.03
N GLN A 440 -25.26 -8.59 -24.90
CA GLN A 440 -25.39 -7.13 -24.79
C GLN A 440 -24.39 -6.35 -25.65
N SER A 441 -23.24 -6.95 -25.92
CA SER A 441 -22.18 -6.34 -26.73
C SER A 441 -22.29 -6.59 -28.23
N HIS A 442 -23.39 -7.17 -28.74
CA HIS A 442 -23.53 -7.54 -30.16
C HIS A 442 -23.38 -6.36 -31.13
N GLU A 443 -23.71 -5.14 -30.70
CA GLU A 443 -23.55 -3.93 -31.54
C GLU A 443 -22.09 -3.65 -31.93
N LYS A 444 -21.12 -4.22 -31.23
CA LYS A 444 -19.70 -4.07 -31.56
C LYS A 444 -19.37 -4.57 -32.98
N VAL A 445 -20.07 -5.60 -33.46
CA VAL A 445 -19.88 -6.09 -34.84
C VAL A 445 -20.13 -4.98 -35.89
N PHE A 446 -21.12 -4.13 -35.65
CA PHE A 446 -21.46 -3.01 -36.50
C PHE A 446 -20.48 -1.84 -36.38
N THR A 447 -19.79 -1.75 -35.26
CA THR A 447 -18.69 -0.78 -35.07
C THR A 447 -17.48 -1.17 -35.90
N TYR A 448 -17.12 -2.45 -35.94
CA TYR A 448 -15.97 -2.96 -36.70
C TYR A 448 -16.29 -3.08 -38.19
N TYR A 449 -17.53 -3.42 -38.55
CA TYR A 449 -17.97 -3.50 -39.96
C TYR A 449 -19.39 -2.91 -40.11
N PRO A 450 -19.52 -1.60 -40.39
CA PRO A 450 -20.82 -0.92 -40.47
C PRO A 450 -21.81 -1.52 -41.49
N ASN A 451 -21.31 -2.06 -42.61
CA ASN A 451 -22.16 -2.68 -43.61
C ASN A 451 -22.86 -3.96 -43.14
N ALA A 452 -22.45 -4.51 -42.02
CA ALA A 452 -23.11 -5.66 -41.38
C ALA A 452 -24.53 -5.33 -40.91
N LYS A 453 -24.91 -4.05 -40.76
CA LYS A 453 -26.27 -3.62 -40.38
C LYS A 453 -27.35 -4.03 -41.36
N ASP A 454 -26.98 -4.21 -42.65
CA ASP A 454 -27.91 -4.62 -43.71
C ASP A 454 -27.94 -6.15 -43.87
N ASN A 455 -27.23 -6.92 -43.06
CA ASN A 455 -27.18 -8.37 -43.17
C ASN A 455 -28.35 -9.01 -42.40
N GLN A 456 -29.34 -9.49 -43.15
CA GLN A 456 -30.60 -10.04 -42.64
C GLN A 456 -30.35 -11.24 -41.70
N ASN A 457 -29.41 -12.13 -42.03
CA ASN A 457 -29.11 -13.31 -41.22
C ASN A 457 -28.51 -12.96 -39.86
N LEU A 458 -27.71 -11.87 -39.78
CA LEU A 458 -27.24 -11.38 -38.48
C LEU A 458 -28.39 -10.83 -37.64
N LEU A 459 -29.29 -10.08 -38.23
CA LEU A 459 -30.44 -9.53 -37.51
C LEU A 459 -31.38 -10.64 -36.99
N GLU A 460 -31.61 -11.68 -37.80
CA GLU A 460 -32.36 -12.88 -37.37
C GLU A 460 -31.71 -13.60 -36.20
N LEU A 461 -30.36 -13.70 -36.19
CA LEU A 461 -29.61 -14.28 -35.08
C LEU A 461 -29.73 -13.41 -33.83
N ILE A 462 -29.63 -12.09 -33.95
CA ILE A 462 -29.79 -11.18 -32.80
C ILE A 462 -31.22 -11.35 -32.18
N ASP A 463 -32.22 -11.42 -33.02
CA ASP A 463 -33.60 -11.61 -32.55
C ASP A 463 -33.79 -13.00 -31.91
N LEU A 464 -33.13 -14.05 -32.41
CA LEU A 464 -33.19 -15.40 -31.86
C LEU A 464 -32.54 -15.51 -30.44
N TYR A 465 -31.50 -14.74 -30.18
CA TYR A 465 -30.73 -14.75 -28.89
C TYR A 465 -31.17 -13.63 -27.95
N ARG A 466 -32.27 -12.94 -28.24
CA ARG A 466 -32.75 -11.77 -27.48
C ARG A 466 -33.38 -12.12 -26.13
N ASP A 467 -33.84 -13.37 -25.97
CA ASP A 467 -34.45 -13.90 -24.75
C ASP A 467 -33.38 -14.50 -23.82
#